data_ad0f585fe06c374cb788ef7083d68074
#
_entry.id   ad0f585fe06c374cb788ef7083d68074
#
_cell.length_a   1.000
_cell.length_b   1.000
_cell.length_c   1.000
_cell.angle_alpha   90.00
_cell.angle_beta   90.00
_cell.angle_gamma   90.00
#
_symmetry.space_group_name_H-M   'P 1'
#
loop_
_entity.id
_entity.type
_entity.pdbx_description
1 polymer ?
#
loop_
_entity_poly.entity_id
_entity_poly.type
_entity_poly.pdbx_seq_one_letter_code
_entity_poly.pdbx_strand_id
1 'polypeptide(L)'
;MKYKFFFIQFIFYTKFISFYRYFILFLLTITVSGCLSYVSKINDEMVLVPEGLFIMGFNIDNIEEWGDTDEEPVHKIFLKSYYIDRYEVNASKFSKFLNLHKNKAPLYFETGLGVTIESIDNLFRPRLGLNNYPANRISWHGANAYCRSVNKRLPTEAEWEKAARGTDARLFPWGDEFPSNNRATFRRKFNVLGFKALERVDSMANGRSPYGAHHMAGNVWEWVDDWYQDSYYEVS
;
A
#
# COMPACT_ATOMS: atom_id res chain seq x y z
N MET A 1 13.37 -62.36 -38.32
CA MET A 1 12.32 -61.91 -37.36
C MET A 1 12.83 -61.08 -36.14
N LYS A 2 14.12 -60.82 -35.99
CA LYS A 2 14.68 -60.09 -34.84
C LYS A 2 14.81 -58.55 -35.05
N TYR A 3 14.77 -58.07 -36.31
CA TYR A 3 14.96 -56.62 -36.59
C TYR A 3 13.70 -55.77 -36.48
N LYS A 4 12.49 -56.31 -36.54
CA LYS A 4 11.24 -55.53 -36.37
C LYS A 4 10.95 -55.12 -34.94
N PHE A 5 11.41 -55.85 -33.97
CA PHE A 5 11.19 -55.53 -32.55
C PHE A 5 12.08 -54.37 -32.06
N PHE A 6 13.30 -54.27 -32.59
CA PHE A 6 14.24 -53.19 -32.19
C PHE A 6 13.80 -51.79 -32.71
N PHE A 7 13.19 -51.75 -33.88
CA PHE A 7 12.73 -50.49 -34.50
C PHE A 7 11.50 -49.90 -33.78
N ILE A 8 10.60 -50.75 -33.30
CA ILE A 8 9.42 -50.29 -32.55
C ILE A 8 9.81 -49.77 -31.16
N GLN A 9 10.75 -50.39 -30.49
CA GLN A 9 11.24 -49.93 -29.20
C GLN A 9 11.97 -48.56 -29.29
N PHE A 10 12.73 -48.35 -30.37
CA PHE A 10 13.46 -47.10 -30.59
C PHE A 10 12.51 -45.92 -30.92
N ILE A 11 11.46 -46.17 -31.67
CA ILE A 11 10.44 -45.14 -32.00
C ILE A 11 9.62 -44.77 -30.77
N PHE A 12 9.28 -45.71 -29.92
CA PHE A 12 8.57 -45.42 -28.66
C PHE A 12 9.46 -44.61 -27.71
N TYR A 13 10.72 -44.92 -27.58
CA TYR A 13 11.66 -44.23 -26.69
C TYR A 13 11.91 -42.80 -27.17
N THR A 14 12.11 -42.58 -28.46
CA THR A 14 12.31 -41.21 -29.02
C THR A 14 11.06 -40.32 -28.89
N LYS A 15 9.85 -40.88 -29.07
CA LYS A 15 8.60 -40.15 -28.86
C LYS A 15 8.38 -39.78 -27.38
N PHE A 16 8.74 -40.68 -26.46
CA PHE A 16 8.59 -40.42 -25.02
C PHE A 16 9.56 -39.34 -24.55
N ILE A 17 10.82 -39.36 -25.01
CA ILE A 17 11.81 -38.32 -24.68
C ILE A 17 11.40 -36.97 -25.27
N SER A 18 10.86 -36.93 -26.47
CA SER A 18 10.37 -35.70 -27.08
C SER A 18 9.19 -35.11 -26.31
N PHE A 19 8.22 -35.95 -25.92
CA PHE A 19 7.06 -35.52 -25.11
C PHE A 19 7.51 -34.97 -23.74
N TYR A 20 8.46 -35.61 -23.11
CA TYR A 20 9.00 -35.16 -21.79
C TYR A 20 9.76 -33.83 -21.90
N ARG A 21 10.51 -33.59 -22.99
CA ARG A 21 11.15 -32.32 -23.29
C ARG A 21 10.17 -31.18 -23.50
N TYR A 22 9.09 -31.40 -24.25
CA TYR A 22 8.03 -30.40 -24.44
C TYR A 22 7.25 -30.14 -23.16
N PHE A 23 7.03 -31.16 -22.33
CA PHE A 23 6.34 -31.00 -21.05
C PHE A 23 7.17 -30.19 -20.06
N ILE A 24 8.50 -30.43 -19.96
CA ILE A 24 9.41 -29.62 -19.12
C ILE A 24 9.49 -28.18 -19.64
N LEU A 25 9.61 -27.96 -20.95
CA LEU A 25 9.58 -26.62 -21.54
C LEU A 25 8.27 -25.89 -21.25
N PHE A 26 7.14 -26.57 -21.32
CA PHE A 26 5.83 -26.02 -21.02
C PHE A 26 5.70 -25.63 -19.53
N LEU A 27 6.18 -26.48 -18.62
CA LEU A 27 6.23 -26.16 -17.18
C LEU A 27 7.13 -24.96 -16.87
N LEU A 28 8.31 -24.88 -17.51
CA LEU A 28 9.22 -23.74 -17.38
C LEU A 28 8.60 -22.44 -17.89
N THR A 29 7.88 -22.47 -19.01
CA THR A 29 7.20 -21.27 -19.54
C THR A 29 6.07 -20.78 -18.63
N ILE A 30 5.30 -21.68 -18.00
CA ILE A 30 4.25 -21.31 -17.05
C ILE A 30 4.87 -20.65 -15.80
N THR A 31 5.97 -21.19 -15.26
CA THR A 31 6.61 -20.64 -14.07
C THR A 31 7.25 -19.28 -14.34
N VAL A 32 7.90 -19.08 -15.49
CA VAL A 32 8.49 -17.80 -15.88
C VAL A 32 7.39 -16.76 -16.17
N SER A 33 6.33 -17.14 -16.85
CA SER A 33 5.20 -16.25 -17.13
C SER A 33 4.46 -15.85 -15.85
N GLY A 34 4.29 -16.79 -14.90
CA GLY A 34 3.69 -16.51 -13.60
C GLY A 34 4.56 -15.58 -12.74
N CYS A 35 5.89 -15.78 -12.76
CA CYS A 35 6.84 -14.91 -12.05
C CYS A 35 6.88 -13.48 -12.63
N LEU A 36 6.90 -13.36 -13.96
CA LEU A 36 6.85 -12.05 -14.64
C LEU A 36 5.56 -11.29 -14.37
N SER A 37 4.40 -11.96 -14.38
CA SER A 37 3.12 -11.34 -14.05
C SER A 37 3.02 -10.93 -12.58
N TYR A 38 3.61 -11.70 -11.67
CA TYR A 38 3.68 -11.35 -10.25
C TYR A 38 4.59 -10.15 -10.00
N VAL A 39 5.76 -10.09 -10.62
CA VAL A 39 6.70 -8.95 -10.52
C VAL A 39 6.08 -7.69 -11.13
N SER A 40 5.40 -7.78 -12.28
CA SER A 40 4.72 -6.62 -12.86
C SER A 40 3.60 -6.08 -11.96
N LYS A 41 2.87 -6.96 -11.29
CA LYS A 41 1.79 -6.57 -10.37
C LYS A 41 2.31 -5.87 -9.11
N ILE A 42 3.48 -6.28 -8.59
CA ILE A 42 4.14 -5.57 -7.47
C ILE A 42 4.51 -4.15 -7.92
N ASN A 43 5.09 -3.98 -9.11
CA ASN A 43 5.50 -2.68 -9.63
C ASN A 43 4.32 -1.71 -9.85
N ASP A 44 3.09 -2.21 -10.08
CA ASP A 44 1.90 -1.36 -10.25
C ASP A 44 1.26 -0.95 -8.92
N GLU A 45 1.38 -1.79 -7.88
CA GLU A 45 0.72 -1.56 -6.59
C GLU A 45 1.63 -0.94 -5.53
N MET A 46 2.96 -1.03 -5.67
CA MET A 46 3.94 -0.51 -4.71
C MET A 46 4.95 0.41 -5.40
N VAL A 47 5.54 1.31 -4.62
CA VAL A 47 6.64 2.16 -5.04
C VAL A 47 7.90 1.83 -4.25
N LEU A 48 9.06 1.87 -4.92
CA LEU A 48 10.36 1.70 -4.27
C LEU A 48 10.81 3.04 -3.68
N VAL A 49 11.13 3.04 -2.39
CA VAL A 49 11.86 4.12 -1.72
C VAL A 49 13.30 3.68 -1.59
N PRO A 50 14.27 4.35 -2.26
CA PRO A 50 15.67 3.97 -2.24
C PRO A 50 16.30 4.14 -0.85
N GLU A 51 17.35 3.36 -0.58
CA GLU A 51 18.15 3.56 0.62
C GLU A 51 18.85 4.92 0.62
N GLY A 52 19.14 5.42 1.80
CA GLY A 52 19.88 6.66 2.01
C GLY A 52 19.37 7.50 3.15
N LEU A 53 20.12 8.56 3.43
CA LEU A 53 19.74 9.57 4.43
C LEU A 53 18.55 10.39 3.94
N PHE A 54 17.70 10.78 4.87
CA PHE A 54 16.69 11.83 4.67
C PHE A 54 16.61 12.71 5.92
N ILE A 55 15.98 13.85 5.78
CA ILE A 55 15.75 14.80 6.86
C ILE A 55 14.34 14.54 7.39
N MET A 56 14.25 14.05 8.63
CA MET A 56 13.00 13.79 9.36
C MET A 56 12.67 14.97 10.25
N GLY A 57 11.39 15.24 10.40
CA GLY A 57 10.90 16.29 11.28
C GLY A 57 10.62 17.61 10.56
N PHE A 58 10.13 18.56 11.35
CA PHE A 58 9.72 19.87 10.89
C PHE A 58 10.38 20.94 11.77
N ASN A 59 10.77 22.07 11.16
CA ASN A 59 11.27 23.23 11.92
C ASN A 59 10.18 24.30 11.95
N ILE A 60 9.61 24.51 13.12
CA ILE A 60 8.49 25.44 13.35
C ILE A 60 8.85 26.90 13.05
N ASP A 61 10.13 27.28 13.15
CA ASP A 61 10.59 28.64 12.85
C ASP A 61 10.37 29.05 11.38
N ASN A 62 10.17 28.07 10.50
CA ASN A 62 10.04 28.34 9.08
C ASN A 62 8.60 28.56 8.63
N ILE A 63 7.61 27.92 9.23
CA ILE A 63 6.19 28.09 8.85
C ILE A 63 5.27 27.64 10.00
N GLU A 64 4.85 28.55 10.88
CA GLU A 64 3.98 28.31 12.05
C GLU A 64 2.64 27.58 11.77
N GLU A 65 2.27 27.34 10.51
CA GLU A 65 0.92 26.84 10.14
C GLU A 65 0.86 25.34 9.81
N TRP A 66 2.01 24.63 9.65
CA TRP A 66 2.02 23.30 9.00
C TRP A 66 2.77 22.18 9.72
N GLY A 67 3.41 22.43 10.84
CA GLY A 67 4.08 21.44 11.66
C GLY A 67 3.62 21.50 13.10
N ASP A 68 3.96 20.48 13.89
CA ASP A 68 3.67 20.42 15.31
C ASP A 68 4.98 20.31 16.10
N THR A 69 4.97 20.71 17.38
CA THR A 69 6.17 20.71 18.23
C THR A 69 6.73 19.33 18.53
N ASP A 70 5.92 18.30 18.38
CA ASP A 70 6.32 16.89 18.53
C ASP A 70 7.08 16.32 17.30
N GLU A 71 7.18 17.11 16.22
CA GLU A 71 8.01 16.82 15.04
C GLU A 71 9.41 17.45 15.13
N GLU A 72 9.78 18.03 16.27
CA GLU A 72 11.10 18.64 16.52
C GLU A 72 11.96 17.77 17.46
N PRO A 73 13.30 17.81 17.33
CA PRO A 73 14.09 18.56 16.35
C PRO A 73 14.20 17.85 14.99
N VAL A 74 14.47 18.65 13.97
CA VAL A 74 14.84 18.11 12.65
C VAL A 74 16.16 17.34 12.76
N HIS A 75 16.19 16.11 12.26
CA HIS A 75 17.37 15.25 12.33
C HIS A 75 17.52 14.37 11.09
N LYS A 76 18.68 13.72 10.94
CA LYS A 76 18.98 12.87 9.76
C LYS A 76 18.88 11.41 10.12
N ILE A 77 18.08 10.66 9.38
CA ILE A 77 17.92 9.21 9.54
C ILE A 77 18.36 8.51 8.26
N PHE A 78 19.08 7.38 8.41
CA PHE A 78 19.41 6.48 7.32
C PHE A 78 18.41 5.32 7.30
N LEU A 79 17.74 5.13 6.17
CA LEU A 79 16.85 3.99 5.94
C LEU A 79 17.40 3.12 4.80
N LYS A 80 17.29 1.80 4.94
CA LYS A 80 17.48 0.85 3.84
C LYS A 80 16.35 1.01 2.82
N SER A 81 16.55 0.51 1.60
CA SER A 81 15.48 0.51 0.60
C SER A 81 14.29 -0.35 1.03
N TYR A 82 13.10 0.10 0.74
CA TYR A 82 11.86 -0.60 1.03
C TYR A 82 10.80 -0.29 -0.04
N TYR A 83 9.74 -1.09 -0.05
CA TYR A 83 8.56 -0.85 -0.86
C TYR A 83 7.41 -0.39 0.04
N ILE A 84 6.68 0.63 -0.42
CA ILE A 84 5.43 1.08 0.22
C ILE A 84 4.30 1.03 -0.80
N ASP A 85 3.07 0.81 -0.35
CA ASP A 85 1.91 0.82 -1.23
C ASP A 85 1.77 2.18 -1.92
N ARG A 86 1.50 2.15 -3.23
CA ARG A 86 1.26 3.36 -4.03
C ARG A 86 0.00 4.10 -3.59
N TYR A 87 -0.97 3.37 -3.10
CA TYR A 87 -2.31 3.84 -2.75
C TYR A 87 -2.72 3.35 -1.38
N GLU A 88 -3.50 4.15 -0.68
CA GLU A 88 -4.22 3.73 0.53
C GLU A 88 -4.98 2.42 0.29
N VAL A 89 -5.12 1.61 1.33
CA VAL A 89 -5.95 0.38 1.26
C VAL A 89 -7.42 0.78 1.03
N ASN A 90 -7.98 0.39 -0.09
CA ASN A 90 -9.34 0.75 -0.45
C ASN A 90 -10.40 -0.12 0.25
N ALA A 91 -11.64 0.39 0.28
CA ALA A 91 -12.79 -0.27 0.89
C ALA A 91 -13.04 -1.67 0.35
N SER A 92 -12.81 -1.91 -0.95
CA SER A 92 -12.98 -3.24 -1.57
C SER A 92 -11.98 -4.27 -1.02
N LYS A 93 -10.69 -3.89 -0.92
CA LYS A 93 -9.64 -4.76 -0.39
C LYS A 93 -9.90 -5.09 1.09
N PHE A 94 -10.20 -4.06 1.90
CA PHE A 94 -10.43 -4.25 3.34
C PHE A 94 -11.72 -5.00 3.65
N SER A 95 -12.80 -4.80 2.89
CA SER A 95 -14.05 -5.57 3.05
C SER A 95 -13.84 -7.08 2.83
N LYS A 96 -13.01 -7.46 1.84
CA LYS A 96 -12.65 -8.86 1.60
C LYS A 96 -11.92 -9.45 2.81
N PHE A 97 -10.97 -8.71 3.39
CA PHE A 97 -10.26 -9.10 4.59
C PHE A 97 -11.20 -9.29 5.78
N LEU A 98 -12.12 -8.35 6.04
CA LEU A 98 -13.10 -8.45 7.11
C LEU A 98 -13.99 -9.70 6.97
N ASN A 99 -14.38 -10.05 5.74
CA ASN A 99 -15.20 -11.23 5.48
C ASN A 99 -14.47 -12.56 5.78
N LEU A 100 -13.14 -12.58 5.66
CA LEU A 100 -12.31 -13.72 6.07
C LEU A 100 -12.11 -13.79 7.58
N HIS A 101 -12.32 -12.68 8.31
CA HIS A 101 -12.04 -12.55 9.73
C HIS A 101 -13.24 -12.00 10.53
N LYS A 102 -14.46 -12.41 10.17
CA LYS A 102 -15.74 -11.86 10.70
C LYS A 102 -15.83 -11.81 12.22
N ASN A 103 -15.36 -12.83 12.90
CA ASN A 103 -15.37 -12.93 14.36
C ASN A 103 -14.43 -11.92 15.05
N LYS A 104 -13.45 -11.35 14.33
CA LYS A 104 -12.53 -10.31 14.81
C LYS A 104 -12.86 -8.92 14.23
N ALA A 105 -13.83 -8.82 13.32
CA ALA A 105 -14.17 -7.56 12.67
C ALA A 105 -14.47 -6.40 13.65
N PRO A 106 -15.13 -6.60 14.80
CA PRO A 106 -15.35 -5.53 15.77
C PRO A 106 -14.06 -4.95 16.39
N LEU A 107 -12.96 -5.74 16.40
CA LEU A 107 -11.64 -5.26 16.83
C LEU A 107 -10.94 -4.44 15.73
N TYR A 108 -11.28 -4.68 14.48
CA TYR A 108 -10.55 -4.17 13.33
C TYR A 108 -11.19 -2.93 12.70
N PHE A 109 -12.49 -2.75 12.89
CA PHE A 109 -13.27 -1.77 12.15
C PHE A 109 -14.49 -1.28 12.96
N GLU A 110 -14.71 0.04 12.91
CA GLU A 110 -15.90 0.67 13.51
C GLU A 110 -16.95 0.95 12.45
N THR A 111 -18.19 0.52 12.72
CA THR A 111 -19.35 0.85 11.90
C THR A 111 -19.88 2.24 12.24
N GLY A 112 -20.62 2.88 11.32
CA GLY A 112 -21.24 4.17 11.63
C GLY A 112 -21.50 5.05 10.41
N LEU A 113 -21.75 6.32 10.67
CA LEU A 113 -21.87 7.34 9.62
C LEU A 113 -20.48 7.70 9.09
N GLY A 114 -20.37 7.99 7.80
CA GLY A 114 -19.12 8.40 7.16
C GLY A 114 -18.13 7.27 6.92
N VAL A 115 -18.50 6.00 7.16
CA VAL A 115 -17.66 4.85 6.83
C VAL A 115 -17.83 4.44 5.36
N THR A 116 -16.74 4.04 4.74
CA THR A 116 -16.74 3.57 3.34
C THR A 116 -17.17 2.10 3.20
N ILE A 117 -17.22 1.36 4.30
CA ILE A 117 -17.61 -0.04 4.37
C ILE A 117 -18.88 -0.17 5.21
N GLU A 118 -19.82 -0.98 4.75
CA GLU A 118 -21.03 -1.32 5.48
C GLU A 118 -21.12 -2.83 5.77
N SER A 119 -21.86 -3.21 6.79
CA SER A 119 -22.19 -4.60 7.08
C SER A 119 -23.69 -4.82 6.89
N ILE A 120 -24.06 -5.72 5.97
CA ILE A 120 -25.44 -6.14 5.70
C ILE A 120 -25.45 -7.67 5.75
N ASP A 121 -26.39 -8.22 6.53
CA ASP A 121 -26.53 -9.66 6.73
C ASP A 121 -25.19 -10.35 7.11
N ASN A 122 -24.44 -9.69 7.98
CA ASN A 122 -23.12 -10.14 8.43
C ASN A 122 -22.11 -10.31 7.30
N LEU A 123 -22.26 -9.55 6.22
CA LEU A 123 -21.33 -9.45 5.10
C LEU A 123 -20.82 -8.02 4.96
N PHE A 124 -19.50 -7.85 5.00
CA PHE A 124 -18.85 -6.57 4.79
C PHE A 124 -18.69 -6.30 3.30
N ARG A 125 -19.08 -5.10 2.88
CA ARG A 125 -18.93 -4.65 1.49
C ARG A 125 -18.69 -3.14 1.43
N PRO A 126 -18.04 -2.63 0.39
CA PRO A 126 -18.01 -1.19 0.16
C PRO A 126 -19.43 -0.65 0.00
N ARG A 127 -19.69 0.54 0.52
CA ARG A 127 -20.93 1.25 0.17
C ARG A 127 -20.97 1.52 -1.32
N LEU A 128 -22.17 1.65 -1.86
CA LEU A 128 -22.39 1.86 -3.29
C LEU A 128 -21.53 3.03 -3.84
N GLY A 129 -20.73 2.76 -4.85
CA GLY A 129 -19.83 3.73 -5.49
C GLY A 129 -18.51 3.95 -4.75
N LEU A 130 -18.27 3.38 -3.56
CA LEU A 130 -17.07 3.61 -2.75
C LEU A 130 -16.02 2.48 -2.81
N ASN A 131 -16.08 1.61 -3.80
CA ASN A 131 -15.14 0.49 -3.94
C ASN A 131 -13.67 0.90 -3.89
N ASN A 132 -13.33 2.01 -4.54
CA ASN A 132 -11.96 2.53 -4.68
C ASN A 132 -11.70 3.78 -3.84
N TYR A 133 -12.47 3.98 -2.78
CA TYR A 133 -12.21 4.98 -1.73
C TYR A 133 -11.43 4.34 -0.59
N PRO A 134 -10.67 5.11 0.21
CA PRO A 134 -9.91 4.55 1.32
C PRO A 134 -10.81 3.84 2.33
N ALA A 135 -10.35 2.74 2.87
CA ALA A 135 -10.96 2.13 4.04
C ALA A 135 -10.68 3.03 5.25
N ASN A 136 -11.73 3.56 5.86
CA ASN A 136 -11.62 4.47 7.00
C ASN A 136 -12.23 3.88 8.27
N ARG A 137 -11.99 4.52 9.42
CA ARG A 137 -12.35 4.03 10.78
C ARG A 137 -11.78 2.63 11.07
N ILE A 138 -10.60 2.40 10.61
CA ILE A 138 -9.84 1.18 10.85
C ILE A 138 -9.01 1.36 12.11
N SER A 139 -9.04 0.39 13.03
CA SER A 139 -8.13 0.40 14.17
C SER A 139 -6.70 0.05 13.74
N TRP A 140 -5.70 0.40 14.58
CA TRP A 140 -4.34 -0.05 14.38
C TRP A 140 -4.25 -1.58 14.26
N HIS A 141 -4.97 -2.32 15.12
CA HIS A 141 -5.04 -3.77 15.04
C HIS A 141 -5.59 -4.28 13.72
N GLY A 142 -6.59 -3.58 13.15
CA GLY A 142 -7.15 -3.90 11.84
C GLY A 142 -6.17 -3.65 10.71
N ALA A 143 -5.47 -2.52 10.73
CA ALA A 143 -4.45 -2.17 9.74
C ALA A 143 -3.28 -3.16 9.77
N ASN A 144 -2.72 -3.45 10.96
CA ASN A 144 -1.63 -4.41 11.14
C ASN A 144 -2.04 -5.83 10.70
N ALA A 145 -3.25 -6.29 11.10
CA ALA A 145 -3.73 -7.62 10.72
C ALA A 145 -3.97 -7.72 9.20
N TYR A 146 -4.48 -6.66 8.57
CA TYR A 146 -4.62 -6.61 7.12
C TYR A 146 -3.26 -6.72 6.42
N CYS A 147 -2.29 -5.88 6.80
CA CYS A 147 -0.95 -5.91 6.21
C CYS A 147 -0.33 -7.31 6.30
N ARG A 148 -0.37 -7.94 7.48
CA ARG A 148 0.13 -9.32 7.66
C ARG A 148 -0.60 -10.34 6.80
N SER A 149 -1.90 -10.19 6.58
CA SER A 149 -2.70 -11.11 5.75
C SER A 149 -2.30 -11.10 4.28
N VAL A 150 -1.64 -10.04 3.83
CA VAL A 150 -1.12 -9.87 2.46
C VAL A 150 0.41 -9.88 2.40
N ASN A 151 1.08 -10.45 3.41
CA ASN A 151 2.53 -10.55 3.56
C ASN A 151 3.26 -9.19 3.55
N LYS A 152 2.65 -8.19 4.17
CA LYS A 152 3.19 -6.84 4.38
C LYS A 152 3.22 -6.50 5.88
N ARG A 153 3.73 -5.34 6.22
CA ARG A 153 3.66 -4.73 7.54
C ARG A 153 3.25 -3.26 7.43
N LEU A 154 2.90 -2.64 8.52
CA LEU A 154 2.83 -1.18 8.58
C LEU A 154 4.22 -0.58 8.36
N PRO A 155 4.31 0.61 7.75
CA PRO A 155 5.56 1.36 7.70
C PRO A 155 5.89 1.89 9.11
N THR A 156 7.16 2.13 9.39
CA THR A 156 7.52 3.00 10.51
C THR A 156 7.20 4.46 10.16
N GLU A 157 7.13 5.33 11.16
CA GLU A 157 6.93 6.76 10.95
C GLU A 157 8.01 7.34 10.03
N ALA A 158 9.28 7.01 10.28
CA ALA A 158 10.40 7.43 9.44
C ALA A 158 10.29 6.92 7.99
N GLU A 159 9.84 5.69 7.78
CA GLU A 159 9.59 5.16 6.44
C GLU A 159 8.43 5.90 5.76
N TRP A 160 7.35 6.15 6.49
CA TRP A 160 6.20 6.87 5.97
C TRP A 160 6.58 8.30 5.57
N GLU A 161 7.29 9.03 6.44
CA GLU A 161 7.71 10.41 6.17
C GLU A 161 8.69 10.50 5.00
N LYS A 162 9.71 9.61 4.94
CA LYS A 162 10.61 9.55 3.77
C LYS A 162 9.84 9.26 2.48
N ALA A 163 8.88 8.35 2.52
CA ALA A 163 8.04 8.05 1.35
C ALA A 163 7.20 9.24 0.91
N ALA A 164 6.74 10.06 1.85
CA ALA A 164 5.97 11.27 1.60
C ALA A 164 6.83 12.41 1.06
N ARG A 165 7.92 12.74 1.74
CA ARG A 165 8.68 14.00 1.56
C ARG A 165 9.99 13.82 0.78
N GLY A 166 10.46 12.60 0.55
CA GLY A 166 11.74 12.39 -0.13
C GLY A 166 12.95 12.67 0.74
N THR A 167 14.00 13.26 0.16
CA THR A 167 15.29 13.48 0.82
C THR A 167 15.72 14.95 0.87
N ASP A 168 14.93 15.86 0.33
CA ASP A 168 15.24 17.29 0.15
C ASP A 168 14.52 18.22 1.15
N ALA A 169 13.94 17.64 2.21
CA ALA A 169 13.25 18.37 3.30
C ALA A 169 12.05 19.23 2.82
N ARG A 170 11.42 18.86 1.68
CA ARG A 170 10.22 19.55 1.18
C ARG A 170 9.08 19.50 2.19
N LEU A 171 8.22 20.54 2.17
CA LEU A 171 7.07 20.63 3.09
C LEU A 171 6.00 19.58 2.80
N PHE A 172 5.65 19.41 1.53
CA PHE A 172 4.57 18.53 1.10
C PHE A 172 5.08 17.48 0.11
N PRO A 173 4.35 16.39 -0.13
CA PRO A 173 4.76 15.37 -1.09
C PRO A 173 5.09 15.91 -2.48
N TRP A 174 4.41 16.95 -2.92
CA TRP A 174 4.60 17.61 -4.24
C TRP A 174 5.62 18.74 -4.25
N GLY A 175 6.24 19.09 -3.13
CA GLY A 175 7.18 20.22 -2.98
C GLY A 175 6.71 21.26 -1.97
N ASP A 176 7.17 22.51 -2.09
CA ASP A 176 6.92 23.59 -1.11
C ASP A 176 5.75 24.50 -1.47
N GLU A 177 5.08 24.25 -2.59
CA GLU A 177 3.90 25.02 -2.98
C GLU A 177 2.70 24.72 -2.09
N PHE A 178 1.96 25.76 -1.69
CA PHE A 178 0.78 25.60 -0.85
C PHE A 178 -0.22 24.58 -1.38
N PRO A 179 -0.91 23.85 -0.48
CA PRO A 179 -1.93 22.88 -0.86
C PRO A 179 -3.05 23.48 -1.70
N SER A 180 -3.50 22.76 -2.69
CA SER A 180 -4.61 23.11 -3.57
C SER A 180 -5.52 21.92 -3.83
N ASN A 181 -6.76 22.17 -4.24
CA ASN A 181 -7.79 21.13 -4.42
C ASN A 181 -7.47 20.08 -5.50
N ASN A 182 -6.43 20.26 -6.30
CA ASN A 182 -5.96 19.30 -7.30
C ASN A 182 -4.73 18.49 -6.82
N ARG A 183 -4.21 18.78 -5.61
CA ARG A 183 -3.04 18.11 -5.01
C ARG A 183 -3.41 17.29 -3.79
N ALA A 184 -4.28 17.82 -2.92
CA ALA A 184 -4.67 17.15 -1.69
C ALA A 184 -6.12 17.43 -1.29
N THR A 185 -6.66 16.50 -0.53
CA THR A 185 -7.97 16.62 0.09
C THR A 185 -7.80 17.13 1.52
N PHE A 186 -8.04 18.40 1.74
CA PHE A 186 -7.90 19.04 3.06
C PHE A 186 -8.99 20.09 3.29
N ARG A 187 -9.30 20.41 4.56
CA ARG A 187 -10.30 21.42 4.99
C ARG A 187 -11.66 21.31 4.28
N ARG A 188 -12.02 20.14 3.73
CA ARG A 188 -13.30 19.92 3.09
C ARG A 188 -14.38 19.69 4.12
N LYS A 189 -15.54 20.35 3.93
CA LYS A 189 -16.71 20.09 4.78
C LYS A 189 -17.30 18.72 4.44
N PHE A 190 -17.48 17.89 5.45
CA PHE A 190 -18.25 16.65 5.32
C PHE A 190 -19.67 16.95 4.89
N ASN A 191 -20.25 16.15 3.99
CA ASN A 191 -21.68 16.13 3.81
C ASN A 191 -22.34 15.38 4.99
N VAL A 192 -23.68 15.36 5.03
CA VAL A 192 -24.44 14.67 6.09
C VAL A 192 -24.08 13.18 6.23
N LEU A 193 -23.51 12.58 5.16
CA LEU A 193 -23.06 11.18 5.12
C LEU A 193 -21.53 11.04 5.34
N GLY A 194 -20.79 12.14 5.47
CA GLY A 194 -19.35 12.10 5.72
C GLY A 194 -18.43 11.82 4.50
N PHE A 195 -19.00 11.67 3.30
CA PHE A 195 -18.22 11.18 2.15
C PHE A 195 -17.62 12.28 1.26
N LYS A 196 -18.14 13.52 1.32
CA LYS A 196 -17.68 14.62 0.46
C LYS A 196 -16.21 15.02 0.70
N ALA A 197 -15.65 14.61 1.83
CA ALA A 197 -14.27 14.90 2.19
C ALA A 197 -13.27 13.88 1.62
N LEU A 198 -13.73 12.69 1.19
CA LEU A 198 -12.87 11.64 0.70
C LEU A 198 -12.77 11.67 -0.83
N GLU A 199 -11.62 11.23 -1.31
CA GLU A 199 -11.34 11.00 -2.73
C GLU A 199 -10.99 9.54 -2.98
N ARG A 200 -11.04 9.14 -4.25
CA ARG A 200 -10.57 7.81 -4.67
C ARG A 200 -9.07 7.71 -4.43
N VAL A 201 -8.60 6.55 -4.00
CA VAL A 201 -7.19 6.30 -3.70
C VAL A 201 -6.24 6.53 -4.87
N ASP A 202 -6.74 6.47 -6.12
CA ASP A 202 -5.98 6.68 -7.36
C ASP A 202 -6.13 8.11 -7.93
N SER A 203 -6.78 9.02 -7.20
CA SER A 203 -6.94 10.42 -7.60
C SER A 203 -5.76 11.31 -7.19
N MET A 204 -5.88 12.61 -7.42
CA MET A 204 -4.90 13.64 -7.01
C MET A 204 -3.47 13.38 -7.50
N ALA A 205 -3.30 13.01 -8.77
CA ALA A 205 -2.00 12.68 -9.36
C ALA A 205 -0.94 13.80 -9.22
N ASN A 206 -1.37 15.07 -9.09
CA ASN A 206 -0.47 16.20 -8.86
C ASN A 206 0.02 16.34 -7.41
N GLY A 207 -0.58 15.58 -6.49
CA GLY A 207 -0.22 15.52 -5.07
C GLY A 207 0.64 14.31 -4.71
N ARG A 208 1.15 13.57 -5.68
CA ARG A 208 2.01 12.40 -5.44
C ARG A 208 3.34 12.79 -4.81
N SER A 209 3.86 11.88 -4.01
CA SER A 209 5.20 11.96 -3.47
C SER A 209 6.28 11.83 -4.56
N PRO A 210 7.57 12.14 -4.27
CA PRO A 210 8.67 11.96 -5.20
C PRO A 210 8.79 10.54 -5.75
N TYR A 211 8.35 9.56 -4.97
CA TYR A 211 8.38 8.15 -5.34
C TYR A 211 7.09 7.66 -6.01
N GLY A 212 6.07 8.53 -6.09
CA GLY A 212 4.80 8.24 -6.74
C GLY A 212 3.73 7.64 -5.84
N ALA A 213 3.88 7.69 -4.51
CA ALA A 213 2.81 7.37 -3.57
C ALA A 213 1.74 8.47 -3.57
N HIS A 214 0.48 8.08 -3.51
CA HIS A 214 -0.67 8.99 -3.52
C HIS A 214 -1.14 9.28 -2.10
N HIS A 215 -1.79 10.44 -1.92
CA HIS A 215 -2.49 10.84 -0.70
C HIS A 215 -1.61 10.85 0.58
N MET A 216 -0.28 10.94 0.43
CA MET A 216 0.64 11.09 1.57
C MET A 216 0.43 12.43 2.32
N ALA A 217 -0.51 13.27 1.89
CA ALA A 217 -1.01 14.44 2.58
C ALA A 217 -2.52 14.57 2.32
N GLY A 218 -3.33 14.45 3.37
CA GLY A 218 -4.79 14.55 3.32
C GLY A 218 -5.47 13.21 3.04
N ASN A 219 -6.75 13.26 2.66
CA ASN A 219 -7.68 12.16 2.46
C ASN A 219 -8.04 11.44 3.77
N VAL A 220 -7.23 10.50 4.27
CA VAL A 220 -7.41 9.86 5.58
C VAL A 220 -6.12 9.87 6.38
N TRP A 221 -6.22 9.74 7.70
CA TRP A 221 -5.09 9.45 8.56
C TRP A 221 -4.60 8.02 8.34
N GLU A 222 -3.29 7.82 8.35
CA GLU A 222 -2.66 6.54 8.11
C GLU A 222 -1.92 6.03 9.35
N TRP A 223 -2.05 4.74 9.65
CA TRP A 223 -1.39 4.10 10.75
C TRP A 223 0.07 3.74 10.42
N VAL A 224 0.95 4.01 11.38
CA VAL A 224 2.34 3.54 11.39
C VAL A 224 2.56 2.47 12.45
N ASP A 225 3.70 1.79 12.42
CA ASP A 225 4.02 0.70 13.36
C ASP A 225 4.52 1.21 14.71
N ASP A 226 4.97 2.47 14.76
CA ASP A 226 5.54 3.08 15.95
C ASP A 226 4.45 3.47 16.99
N TRP A 227 4.84 3.43 18.27
CA TRP A 227 4.06 4.03 19.33
C TRP A 227 4.33 5.53 19.41
N TYR A 228 3.28 6.31 19.53
CA TYR A 228 3.41 7.76 19.71
C TYR A 228 4.11 8.10 21.04
N GLN A 229 5.11 8.97 20.95
CA GLN A 229 5.78 9.58 22.08
C GLN A 229 6.16 11.02 21.70
N ASP A 230 5.63 12.00 22.42
CA ASP A 230 5.76 13.44 22.14
C ASP A 230 7.21 13.97 22.10
N SER A 231 8.15 13.29 22.77
CA SER A 231 9.58 13.66 22.81
C SER A 231 10.47 12.66 22.04
N TYR A 232 9.90 11.84 21.16
CA TYR A 232 10.67 10.77 20.50
C TYR A 232 11.75 11.33 19.57
N TYR A 233 11.48 12.43 18.89
CA TYR A 233 12.42 13.07 17.97
C TYR A 233 13.69 13.62 18.64
N GLU A 234 13.66 13.88 19.95
CA GLU A 234 14.85 14.28 20.72
C GLU A 234 15.88 13.16 20.87
N VAL A 235 15.47 11.89 20.71
CA VAL A 235 16.29 10.69 21.01
C VAL A 235 16.40 9.72 19.84
N SER A 236 15.72 9.96 18.74
CA SER A 236 15.70 9.11 17.52
C SER A 236 16.90 9.29 16.60
#